data_eacd779fe6887992a12d6ed04935d62f
#
_entry.id   eacd779fe6887992a12d6ed04935d62f
#
_cell.length_a   1.000
_cell.length_b   1.000
_cell.length_c   1.000
_cell.angle_alpha   90.00
_cell.angle_beta   90.00
_cell.angle_gamma   90.00
#
_symmetry.space_group_name_H-M   'P 1'
#
loop_
_entity.id
_entity.type
_entity.pdbx_description
1 polymer ?
#
loop_
_entity_poly.entity_id
_entity_poly.type
_entity_poly.pdbx_seq_one_letter_code
_entity_poly.pdbx_strand_id
1 'polypeptide(L)'
;MVNEKEIDRFDKIFPLVRKAVGWSAEEFGDKIGVTRQTISNLENKRIHITKTTYIAMRFVLDEEIEDYPDETEMLKAVLDSFVDNPDKYTDEQREEIRKKTELLSSAVKTKTVSRKEANNEWKALLALSIVGGSVMGIISSIVLGAWRNKKWQLVKSIGLQS
;
A
#
# COMPACT_ATOMS: atom_id res chain seq x y z
N MET A 1 -5.24 1.41 17.58
CA MET A 1 -4.71 0.06 17.88
C MET A 1 -4.91 -0.82 16.67
N VAL A 2 -3.90 -1.56 16.28
CA VAL A 2 -3.98 -2.52 15.17
C VAL A 2 -4.99 -3.62 15.52
N ASN A 3 -6.00 -3.83 14.67
CA ASN A 3 -7.02 -4.85 14.89
C ASN A 3 -6.86 -6.05 13.93
N GLU A 4 -7.40 -7.19 14.30
CA GLU A 4 -7.28 -8.43 13.52
C GLU A 4 -7.91 -8.32 12.12
N LYS A 5 -9.02 -7.59 11.98
CA LYS A 5 -9.66 -7.37 10.66
C LYS A 5 -8.75 -6.60 9.71
N GLU A 6 -7.96 -5.68 10.24
CA GLU A 6 -7.01 -4.90 9.46
C GLU A 6 -5.85 -5.77 8.98
N ILE A 7 -5.32 -6.63 9.86
CA ILE A 7 -4.27 -7.60 9.51
C ILE A 7 -4.77 -8.57 8.43
N ASP A 8 -5.99 -9.09 8.58
CA ASP A 8 -6.60 -10.00 7.62
C ASP A 8 -6.82 -9.33 6.25
N ARG A 9 -7.29 -8.08 6.23
CA ARG A 9 -7.40 -7.31 4.97
C ARG A 9 -6.05 -7.11 4.30
N PHE A 10 -5.04 -6.72 5.07
CA PHE A 10 -3.68 -6.52 4.56
C PHE A 10 -3.07 -7.84 4.05
N ASP A 11 -3.21 -8.93 4.79
CA ASP A 11 -2.74 -10.25 4.36
C ASP A 11 -3.34 -10.63 3.00
N LYS A 12 -4.64 -10.46 2.81
CA LYS A 12 -5.33 -10.76 1.54
C LYS A 12 -4.77 -10.01 0.34
N ILE A 13 -4.39 -8.75 0.52
CA ILE A 13 -3.94 -7.89 -0.59
C ILE A 13 -2.43 -7.67 -0.61
N PHE A 14 -1.67 -8.37 0.21
CA PHE A 14 -0.22 -8.18 0.31
C PHE A 14 0.52 -8.25 -1.04
N PRO A 15 0.19 -9.16 -1.98
CA PRO A 15 0.80 -9.14 -3.30
C PRO A 15 0.59 -7.82 -4.06
N LEU A 16 -0.58 -7.20 -3.91
CA LEU A 16 -0.88 -5.90 -4.52
C LEU A 16 -0.10 -4.77 -3.83
N VAL A 17 0.04 -4.81 -2.51
CA VAL A 17 0.85 -3.84 -1.74
C VAL A 17 2.30 -3.86 -2.21
N ARG A 18 2.90 -5.04 -2.34
CA ARG A 18 4.28 -5.16 -2.82
C ARG A 18 4.45 -4.64 -4.26
N LYS A 19 3.49 -4.93 -5.13
CA LYS A 19 3.47 -4.37 -6.49
C LYS A 19 3.37 -2.84 -6.48
N ALA A 20 2.49 -2.30 -5.64
CA ALA A 20 2.25 -0.86 -5.52
C ALA A 20 3.49 -0.08 -5.05
N VAL A 21 4.23 -0.62 -4.09
CA VAL A 21 5.48 0.01 -3.63
C VAL A 21 6.65 -0.22 -4.60
N GLY A 22 6.57 -1.22 -5.45
CA GLY A 22 7.58 -1.51 -6.48
C GLY A 22 8.81 -2.26 -5.98
N TRP A 23 8.76 -2.87 -4.79
CA TRP A 23 9.87 -3.66 -4.25
C TRP A 23 9.82 -5.12 -4.71
N SER A 24 10.99 -5.69 -4.95
CA SER A 24 11.14 -7.14 -5.08
C SER A 24 10.86 -7.85 -3.74
N ALA A 25 10.65 -9.16 -3.79
CA ALA A 25 10.50 -9.94 -2.55
C ALA A 25 11.76 -9.93 -1.67
N GLU A 26 12.94 -9.80 -2.29
CA GLU A 26 14.22 -9.67 -1.59
C GLU A 26 14.32 -8.31 -0.90
N GLU A 27 14.11 -7.20 -1.63
CA GLU A 27 14.11 -5.85 -1.06
C GLU A 27 13.12 -5.70 0.08
N PHE A 28 11.90 -6.22 -0.08
CA PHE A 28 10.89 -6.17 0.97
C PHE A 28 11.34 -6.96 2.21
N GLY A 29 11.88 -8.17 2.00
CA GLY A 29 12.41 -9.01 3.06
C GLY A 29 13.54 -8.32 3.83
N ASP A 30 14.49 -7.73 3.13
CA ASP A 30 15.62 -7.02 3.74
C ASP A 30 15.16 -5.86 4.64
N LYS A 31 14.14 -5.12 4.22
CA LYS A 31 13.60 -3.98 4.99
C LYS A 31 12.95 -4.40 6.32
N ILE A 32 12.37 -5.59 6.40
CA ILE A 32 11.69 -6.07 7.62
C ILE A 32 12.46 -7.20 8.33
N GLY A 33 13.64 -7.54 7.85
CA GLY A 33 14.50 -8.56 8.50
C GLY A 33 14.05 -10.01 8.28
N VAL A 34 13.43 -10.33 7.13
CA VAL A 34 13.05 -11.70 6.76
C VAL A 34 13.60 -12.08 5.39
N THR A 35 13.62 -13.38 5.10
CA THR A 35 14.15 -13.87 3.81
C THR A 35 13.17 -13.62 2.67
N ARG A 36 13.70 -13.56 1.43
CA ARG A 36 12.90 -13.60 0.19
C ARG A 36 11.89 -14.75 0.19
N GLN A 37 12.30 -15.93 0.69
CA GLN A 37 11.43 -17.10 0.77
C GLN A 37 10.25 -16.88 1.70
N THR A 38 10.45 -16.18 2.82
CA THR A 38 9.37 -15.82 3.74
C THR A 38 8.36 -14.90 3.05
N ILE A 39 8.81 -13.88 2.33
CA ILE A 39 7.94 -13.00 1.54
C ILE A 39 7.14 -13.80 0.51
N SER A 40 7.80 -14.67 -0.26
CA SER A 40 7.14 -15.54 -1.23
C SER A 40 6.08 -16.45 -0.60
N ASN A 41 6.35 -17.00 0.58
CA ASN A 41 5.39 -17.84 1.31
C ASN A 41 4.16 -17.04 1.77
N LEU A 42 4.34 -15.80 2.21
CA LEU A 42 3.26 -14.88 2.55
C LEU A 42 2.40 -14.53 1.33
N GLU A 43 3.02 -14.21 0.19
CA GLU A 43 2.30 -13.92 -1.05
C GLU A 43 1.47 -15.10 -1.58
N ASN A 44 2.02 -16.31 -1.45
CA ASN A 44 1.36 -17.54 -1.88
C ASN A 44 0.44 -18.17 -0.83
N LYS A 45 0.18 -17.45 0.27
CA LYS A 45 -0.70 -17.89 1.37
C LYS A 45 -0.30 -19.24 2.01
N ARG A 46 0.98 -19.59 1.95
CA ARG A 46 1.54 -20.75 2.66
C ARG A 46 1.69 -20.49 4.14
N ILE A 47 1.92 -19.24 4.50
CA ILE A 47 1.91 -18.70 5.86
C ILE A 47 1.12 -17.40 5.88
N HIS A 48 0.61 -17.01 7.04
CA HIS A 48 -0.16 -15.79 7.23
C HIS A 48 0.66 -14.70 7.94
N ILE A 49 0.28 -13.45 7.68
CA ILE A 49 0.91 -12.28 8.32
C ILE A 49 0.49 -12.24 9.79
N THR A 50 1.47 -12.33 10.68
CA THR A 50 1.25 -12.14 12.12
C THR A 50 1.15 -10.65 12.46
N LYS A 51 0.62 -10.33 13.65
CA LYS A 51 0.55 -8.95 14.13
C LYS A 51 1.93 -8.26 14.13
N THR A 52 2.96 -8.95 14.60
CA THR A 52 4.34 -8.41 14.62
C THR A 52 4.86 -8.13 13.20
N THR A 53 4.67 -9.09 12.30
CA THR A 53 5.05 -8.93 10.89
C THR A 53 4.30 -7.78 10.23
N TYR A 54 2.99 -7.66 10.47
CA TYR A 54 2.17 -6.56 9.98
C TYR A 54 2.68 -5.20 10.45
N ILE A 55 3.01 -5.07 11.74
CA ILE A 55 3.55 -3.82 12.30
C ILE A 55 4.87 -3.44 11.63
N ALA A 56 5.78 -4.41 11.45
CA ALA A 56 7.04 -4.18 10.77
C ALA A 56 6.84 -3.75 9.30
N MET A 57 5.96 -4.44 8.58
CA MET A 57 5.62 -4.09 7.19
C MET A 57 5.02 -2.69 7.08
N ARG A 58 4.04 -2.37 7.93
CA ARG A 58 3.42 -1.04 7.93
C ARG A 58 4.42 0.06 8.23
N PHE A 59 5.32 -0.17 9.18
CA PHE A 59 6.34 0.80 9.54
C PHE A 59 7.20 1.18 8.32
N VAL A 60 7.78 0.20 7.63
CA VAL A 60 8.66 0.48 6.48
C VAL A 60 7.89 1.04 5.27
N LEU A 61 6.62 0.66 5.08
CA LEU A 61 5.79 1.22 4.02
C LEU A 61 5.41 2.68 4.32
N ASP A 62 5.10 3.00 5.56
CA ASP A 62 4.77 4.37 5.97
C ASP A 62 6.00 5.29 5.90
N GLU A 63 7.21 4.80 6.24
CA GLU A 63 8.49 5.49 6.00
C GLU A 63 8.71 5.78 4.52
N GLU A 64 8.49 4.79 3.65
CA GLU A 64 8.63 4.97 2.20
C GLU A 64 7.67 6.02 1.64
N ILE A 65 6.45 6.08 2.17
CA ILE A 65 5.47 7.11 1.79
C ILE A 65 5.91 8.51 2.23
N GLU A 66 6.54 8.63 3.40
CA GLU A 66 7.08 9.92 3.86
C GLU A 66 8.26 10.38 3.01
N ASP A 67 9.18 9.49 2.73
CA ASP A 67 10.43 9.80 2.03
C ASP A 67 10.21 10.07 0.53
N TYR A 68 9.25 9.35 -0.08
CA TYR A 68 9.00 9.40 -1.52
C TYR A 68 7.51 9.60 -1.86
N PRO A 69 6.91 10.73 -1.47
CA PRO A 69 5.46 10.95 -1.63
C PRO A 69 4.99 10.88 -3.09
N ASP A 70 5.80 11.36 -4.04
CA ASP A 70 5.47 11.35 -5.48
C ASP A 70 5.62 9.98 -6.13
N GLU A 71 6.28 9.05 -5.46
CA GLU A 71 6.56 7.70 -5.95
C GLU A 71 5.71 6.63 -5.28
N THR A 72 4.80 7.02 -4.40
CA THR A 72 4.01 6.11 -3.55
C THR A 72 2.50 6.37 -3.59
N GLU A 73 2.01 7.06 -4.60
CA GLU A 73 0.57 7.34 -4.74
C GLU A 73 -0.26 6.06 -4.90
N MET A 74 0.23 5.10 -5.69
CA MET A 74 -0.40 3.77 -5.81
C MET A 74 -0.46 3.06 -4.47
N LEU A 75 0.64 3.07 -3.72
CA LEU A 75 0.73 2.44 -2.40
C LEU A 75 -0.25 3.07 -1.41
N LYS A 76 -0.30 4.40 -1.33
CA LYS A 76 -1.25 5.12 -0.48
C LYS A 76 -2.69 4.71 -0.77
N ALA A 77 -3.06 4.71 -2.05
CA ALA A 77 -4.43 4.38 -2.46
C ALA A 77 -4.78 2.91 -2.20
N VAL A 78 -3.86 1.98 -2.41
CA VAL A 78 -4.06 0.57 -2.09
C VAL A 78 -4.26 0.37 -0.60
N LEU A 79 -3.40 0.95 0.24
CA LEU A 79 -3.53 0.84 1.69
C LEU A 79 -4.82 1.49 2.20
N ASP A 80 -5.17 2.67 1.71
CA ASP A 80 -6.39 3.36 2.16
C ASP A 80 -7.66 2.62 1.75
N SER A 81 -7.77 2.22 0.48
CA SER A 81 -8.99 1.63 -0.08
C SER A 81 -9.24 0.17 0.32
N PHE A 82 -8.20 -0.60 0.61
CA PHE A 82 -8.34 -2.03 0.94
C PHE A 82 -8.10 -2.36 2.41
N VAL A 83 -7.34 -1.54 3.15
CA VAL A 83 -6.93 -1.85 4.52
C VAL A 83 -7.50 -0.87 5.52
N ASP A 84 -7.21 0.43 5.33
CA ASP A 84 -7.43 1.45 6.35
C ASP A 84 -8.87 1.94 6.39
N ASN A 85 -9.45 2.26 5.24
CA ASN A 85 -10.78 2.84 5.11
C ASN A 85 -11.62 2.18 4.00
N PRO A 86 -11.76 0.85 3.96
CA PRO A 86 -12.44 0.17 2.86
C PRO A 86 -13.89 0.63 2.67
N ASP A 87 -14.57 1.02 3.74
CA ASP A 87 -15.97 1.45 3.70
C ASP A 87 -16.19 2.80 3.01
N LYS A 88 -15.12 3.56 2.75
CA LYS A 88 -15.18 4.83 2.00
C LYS A 88 -15.15 4.63 0.49
N TYR A 89 -14.96 3.40 0.02
CA TYR A 89 -14.80 3.07 -1.39
C TYR A 89 -15.84 2.04 -1.83
N THR A 90 -16.38 2.21 -3.03
CA THR A 90 -17.21 1.18 -3.66
C THR A 90 -16.35 0.03 -4.18
N ASP A 91 -16.99 -1.09 -4.50
CA ASP A 91 -16.29 -2.24 -5.10
C ASP A 91 -15.68 -1.88 -6.46
N GLU A 92 -16.38 -1.07 -7.26
CA GLU A 92 -15.91 -0.57 -8.55
C GLU A 92 -14.66 0.31 -8.40
N GLN A 93 -14.65 1.20 -7.40
CA GLN A 93 -13.50 2.07 -7.13
C GLN A 93 -12.28 1.25 -6.71
N ARG A 94 -12.46 0.26 -5.82
CA ARG A 94 -11.37 -0.65 -5.43
C ARG A 94 -10.84 -1.45 -6.62
N GLU A 95 -11.72 -1.94 -7.46
CA GLU A 95 -11.32 -2.70 -8.65
C GLU A 95 -10.56 -1.84 -9.67
N GLU A 96 -10.94 -0.57 -9.86
CA GLU A 96 -10.20 0.37 -10.69
C GLU A 96 -8.80 0.65 -10.12
N ILE A 97 -8.69 0.87 -8.81
CA ILE A 97 -7.40 1.04 -8.12
C ILE A 97 -6.53 -0.20 -8.35
N ARG A 98 -7.08 -1.40 -8.18
CA ARG A 98 -6.37 -2.66 -8.41
C ARG A 98 -5.85 -2.79 -9.83
N LYS A 99 -6.71 -2.67 -10.82
CA LYS A 99 -6.35 -2.84 -12.24
C LYS A 99 -5.26 -1.87 -12.69
N LYS A 100 -5.40 -0.59 -12.34
CA LYS A 100 -4.42 0.43 -12.73
C LYS A 100 -3.09 0.25 -12.00
N THR A 101 -3.12 -0.14 -10.74
CA THR A 101 -1.92 -0.46 -9.97
C THR A 101 -1.18 -1.67 -10.56
N GLU A 102 -1.89 -2.72 -10.93
CA GLU A 102 -1.28 -3.91 -11.55
C GLU A 102 -0.67 -3.60 -12.93
N LEU A 103 -1.36 -2.80 -13.74
CA LEU A 103 -0.86 -2.37 -15.05
C LEU A 103 0.45 -1.60 -14.94
N LEU A 104 0.46 -0.55 -14.12
CA LEU A 104 1.61 0.36 -14.03
C LEU A 104 2.77 -0.23 -13.22
N SER A 105 2.51 -1.05 -12.22
CA SER A 105 3.56 -1.77 -11.51
C SER A 105 4.28 -2.79 -12.41
N SER A 106 3.58 -3.36 -13.37
CA SER A 106 4.18 -4.21 -14.39
C SER A 106 5.18 -3.42 -15.27
N ALA A 107 4.82 -2.22 -15.68
CA ALA A 107 5.68 -1.33 -16.46
C ALA A 107 6.95 -0.90 -15.67
N VAL A 108 6.81 -0.63 -14.39
CA VAL A 108 7.95 -0.35 -13.50
C VAL A 108 8.87 -1.58 -13.39
N LYS A 109 8.30 -2.76 -13.19
CA LYS A 109 9.06 -4.01 -13.08
C LYS A 109 9.87 -4.33 -14.33
N THR A 110 9.34 -4.02 -15.51
CA THR A 110 10.04 -4.19 -16.79
C THR A 110 11.01 -3.05 -17.11
N LYS A 111 11.13 -2.07 -16.22
CA LYS A 111 11.95 -0.85 -16.39
C LYS A 111 11.56 -0.02 -17.63
N THR A 112 10.33 -0.15 -18.09
CA THR A 112 9.79 0.64 -19.21
C THR A 112 9.53 2.08 -18.79
N VAL A 113 9.11 2.28 -17.53
CA VAL A 113 8.89 3.59 -16.90
C VAL A 113 9.52 3.61 -15.50
N SER A 114 9.86 4.79 -15.00
CA SER A 114 10.31 4.97 -13.63
C SER A 114 9.12 4.86 -12.65
N ARG A 115 9.41 4.59 -11.39
CA ARG A 115 8.39 4.54 -10.33
C ARG A 115 7.62 5.87 -10.22
N LYS A 116 8.29 7.00 -10.33
CA LYS A 116 7.68 8.34 -10.32
C LYS A 116 6.75 8.56 -11.51
N GLU A 117 7.18 8.23 -12.71
CA GLU A 117 6.35 8.34 -13.91
C GLU A 117 5.12 7.46 -13.83
N ALA A 118 5.26 6.20 -13.38
CA ALA A 118 4.13 5.29 -13.19
C ALA A 118 3.10 5.83 -12.19
N ASN A 119 3.53 6.41 -11.08
CA ASN A 119 2.62 7.00 -10.10
C ASN A 119 1.91 8.26 -10.63
N ASN A 120 2.60 9.08 -11.41
CA ASN A 120 1.97 10.24 -12.08
C ASN A 120 0.93 9.81 -13.12
N GLU A 121 1.24 8.81 -13.92
CA GLU A 121 0.31 8.26 -14.91
C GLU A 121 -0.89 7.58 -14.24
N TRP A 122 -0.67 6.85 -13.16
CA TRP A 122 -1.73 6.25 -12.35
C TRP A 122 -2.74 7.30 -11.85
N LYS A 123 -2.27 8.44 -11.35
CA LYS A 123 -3.15 9.56 -10.95
C LYS A 123 -3.97 10.09 -12.13
N ALA A 124 -3.33 10.28 -13.28
CA ALA A 124 -4.01 10.76 -14.47
C ALA A 124 -5.08 9.79 -14.97
N LEU A 125 -4.78 8.50 -15.01
CA LEU A 125 -5.72 7.46 -15.42
C LEU A 125 -6.92 7.32 -14.48
N LEU A 126 -6.72 7.45 -13.18
CA LEU A 126 -7.82 7.47 -12.21
C LEU A 126 -8.71 8.69 -12.40
N ALA A 127 -8.14 9.85 -12.61
CA ALA A 127 -8.90 11.08 -12.84
C ALA A 127 -9.81 10.98 -14.08
N LEU A 128 -9.37 10.27 -15.13
CA LEU A 128 -10.15 10.04 -16.35
C LEU A 128 -11.26 8.98 -16.20
N SER A 129 -11.09 8.02 -15.31
CA SER A 129 -12.04 6.90 -15.14
C SER A 129 -13.29 7.28 -14.37
N ILE A 130 -13.27 8.43 -13.70
CA ILE A 130 -14.35 8.87 -12.81
C ILE A 130 -14.95 10.14 -13.36
N VAL A 131 -15.78 9.96 -14.38
CA VAL A 131 -16.66 11.01 -14.89
C VAL A 131 -17.73 11.27 -13.84
N GLY A 132 -17.58 12.40 -13.08
CA GLY A 132 -18.62 12.95 -12.22
C GLY A 132 -18.40 12.85 -10.71
N GLY A 133 -17.29 12.33 -10.23
CA GLY A 133 -16.98 12.31 -8.78
C GLY A 133 -15.49 12.30 -8.55
N SER A 134 -14.99 13.27 -7.85
CA SER A 134 -13.58 13.44 -7.51
C SER A 134 -13.06 12.35 -6.57
N VAL A 135 -12.79 11.15 -7.09
CA VAL A 135 -12.03 10.13 -6.33
C VAL A 135 -10.63 10.67 -5.99
N MET A 136 -10.03 11.47 -6.86
CA MET A 136 -8.73 12.11 -6.58
C MET A 136 -8.80 13.13 -5.44
N GLY A 137 -9.88 13.92 -5.32
CA GLY A 137 -10.10 14.80 -4.17
C GLY A 137 -10.29 14.03 -2.86
N ILE A 138 -10.97 12.89 -2.92
CA ILE A 138 -11.18 12.00 -1.78
C ILE A 138 -9.86 11.28 -1.40
N ILE A 139 -9.12 10.77 -2.37
CA ILE A 139 -7.83 10.09 -2.13
C ILE A 139 -6.81 11.06 -1.53
N SER A 140 -6.63 12.26 -2.08
CA SER A 140 -5.60 13.17 -1.59
C SER A 140 -5.92 13.78 -0.22
N SER A 141 -7.17 14.12 0.08
CA SER A 141 -7.52 14.73 1.38
C SER A 141 -7.66 13.71 2.52
N ILE A 142 -8.17 12.52 2.23
CA ILE A 142 -8.38 11.46 3.23
C ILE A 142 -7.06 10.74 3.54
N VAL A 143 -6.25 10.45 2.52
CA VAL A 143 -4.98 9.72 2.69
C VAL A 143 -3.98 10.51 3.51
N LEU A 144 -3.82 11.82 3.27
CA LEU A 144 -2.90 12.66 4.03
C LEU A 144 -3.30 12.82 5.50
N GLY A 145 -4.60 12.91 5.81
CA GLY A 145 -5.10 13.06 7.19
C GLY A 145 -5.05 11.76 7.98
N ALA A 146 -5.52 10.66 7.40
CA ALA A 146 -5.61 9.34 8.06
C ALA A 146 -4.23 8.70 8.26
N TRP A 147 -3.33 8.86 7.29
CA TRP A 147 -1.98 8.32 7.32
C TRP A 147 -1.15 8.88 8.47
N ARG A 148 -1.11 10.20 8.65
CA ARG A 148 -0.38 10.84 9.76
C ARG A 148 -0.87 10.38 11.13
N ASN A 149 -2.17 10.15 11.29
CA ASN A 149 -2.74 9.67 12.55
C ASN A 149 -2.39 8.19 12.81
N LYS A 150 -2.29 7.37 11.77
CA LYS A 150 -2.01 5.94 11.89
C LYS A 150 -0.56 5.63 12.22
N LYS A 151 0.39 6.38 11.70
CA LYS A 151 1.81 6.25 12.07
C LYS A 151 2.01 6.42 13.59
N TRP A 152 1.37 7.41 14.19
CA TRP A 152 1.39 7.62 15.64
C TRP A 152 0.80 6.45 16.44
N GLN A 153 -0.25 5.81 15.92
CA GLN A 153 -0.84 4.64 16.56
C GLN A 153 0.07 3.41 16.49
N LEU A 154 0.79 3.22 15.39
CA LEU A 154 1.78 2.15 15.24
C LEU A 154 2.96 2.32 16.19
N VAL A 155 3.54 3.52 16.26
CA VAL A 155 4.63 3.85 17.20
C VAL A 155 4.22 3.58 18.64
N LYS A 156 3.01 3.97 19.04
CA LYS A 156 2.47 3.67 20.38
C LYS A 156 2.28 2.18 20.64
N SER A 157 1.89 1.40 19.62
CA SER A 157 1.64 -0.04 19.77
C SER A 157 2.90 -0.88 19.92
N ILE A 158 4.06 -0.38 19.50
CA ILE A 158 5.38 -1.04 19.68
C ILE A 158 6.12 -0.55 20.94
N GLY A 159 5.49 0.31 21.76
CA GLY A 159 6.05 0.74 23.05
C GLY A 159 7.26 1.68 22.96
N LEU A 160 7.54 2.24 21.79
CA LEU A 160 8.54 3.31 21.61
C LEU A 160 7.93 4.64 22.10
N GLN A 161 7.84 4.78 23.43
CA GLN A 161 7.65 6.09 24.03
C GLN A 161 9.03 6.70 24.27
N SER A 162 9.31 7.77 23.57
CA SER A 162 10.37 8.70 23.97
C SER A 162 9.95 9.47 25.20
#